data_74ef07f52ec8f6825a57d977dd5fa7f9
#
_entry.id   74ef07f52ec8f6825a57d977dd5fa7f9
#
_cell.length_a   1.000
_cell.length_b   1.000
_cell.length_c   1.000
_cell.angle_alpha   90.00
_cell.angle_beta   90.00
_cell.angle_gamma   90.00
#
_symmetry.space_group_name_H-M   'P 1'
#
loop_
_entity.id
_entity.type
_entity.pdbx_description
1 polymer ?
#
loop_
_entity_poly.entity_id
_entity_poly.type
_entity_poly.pdbx_seq_one_letter_code
_entity_poly.pdbx_strand_id
1 'polypeptide(L)'
;VQDGLLYFYEGEAAGKQPKSIAFVTVLDISGNIVVPRTQVGAINDVNALVEAGICSSDSNGYIEAEGIKMKHDRLYIGFATHGPGAKRWANVFRY
;
A
#
# COMPACT_ATOMS: atom_id res chain seq x y z
N VAL A 1 -2.22 -14.56 -8.75
CA VAL A 1 -3.37 -15.47 -8.63
C VAL A 1 -3.26 -16.26 -7.35
N GLN A 2 -4.29 -16.26 -6.56
CA GLN A 2 -4.36 -16.99 -5.29
C GLN A 2 -5.70 -17.72 -5.23
N ASP A 3 -5.69 -19.05 -5.06
CA ASP A 3 -6.89 -19.90 -4.97
C ASP A 3 -7.87 -19.73 -6.14
N GLY A 4 -7.34 -19.57 -7.37
CA GLY A 4 -8.15 -19.33 -8.56
C GLY A 4 -8.74 -17.92 -8.67
N LEU A 5 -8.27 -17.01 -7.84
CA LEU A 5 -8.68 -15.60 -7.85
C LEU A 5 -7.56 -14.70 -8.36
N LEU A 6 -7.94 -13.67 -9.10
CA LEU A 6 -7.05 -12.63 -9.60
C LEU A 6 -7.20 -11.39 -8.72
N TYR A 7 -6.11 -10.98 -8.11
CA TYR A 7 -6.08 -9.77 -7.28
C TYR A 7 -5.44 -8.63 -8.08
N PHE A 8 -6.23 -7.60 -8.35
CA PHE A 8 -5.76 -6.38 -8.98
C PHE A 8 -5.50 -5.33 -7.92
N TYR A 9 -4.31 -4.84 -7.90
CA TYR A 9 -3.85 -3.84 -6.95
C TYR A 9 -3.62 -2.50 -7.66
N GLU A 10 -4.19 -1.46 -7.08
CA GLU A 10 -3.97 -0.09 -7.54
C GLU A 10 -3.45 0.74 -6.37
N GLY A 11 -2.31 1.37 -6.55
CA GLY A 11 -1.74 2.29 -5.58
C GLY A 11 -1.73 3.71 -6.14
N GLU A 12 -2.15 4.66 -5.35
CA GLU A 12 -2.00 6.08 -5.65
C GLU A 12 -1.00 6.69 -4.67
N ALA A 13 0.03 7.33 -5.21
CA ALA A 13 0.88 8.22 -4.45
C ALA A 13 0.40 9.66 -4.65
N ALA A 14 0.06 10.33 -3.59
CA ALA A 14 -0.46 11.69 -3.69
C ALA A 14 0.68 12.72 -3.69
N GLY A 15 1.43 12.78 -4.77
CA GLY A 15 2.39 13.84 -5.06
C GLY A 15 3.18 14.36 -3.86
N LYS A 16 3.03 15.66 -3.55
CA LYS A 16 3.71 16.30 -2.41
C LYS A 16 2.95 16.20 -1.08
N GLN A 17 1.82 15.53 -1.08
CA GLN A 17 1.02 15.32 0.13
C GLN A 17 1.35 13.96 0.74
N PRO A 18 1.44 13.86 2.06
CA PRO A 18 1.70 12.59 2.72
C PRO A 18 0.45 11.71 2.70
N LYS A 19 0.14 11.20 1.53
CA LYS A 19 -1.04 10.40 1.31
C LYS A 19 -0.72 9.29 0.32
N SER A 20 -0.98 8.08 0.72
CA SER A 20 -0.97 6.95 -0.18
C SER A 20 -2.26 6.17 0.03
N ILE A 21 -2.90 5.81 -1.06
CA ILE A 21 -4.17 5.08 -1.05
C ILE A 21 -3.96 3.81 -1.87
N ALA A 22 -4.40 2.69 -1.32
CA ALA A 22 -4.35 1.40 -1.99
C ALA A 22 -5.76 0.84 -2.17
N PHE A 23 -6.01 0.27 -3.34
CA PHE A 23 -7.26 -0.38 -3.69
C PHE A 23 -7.01 -1.80 -4.17
N VAL A 24 -7.95 -2.69 -3.92
CA VAL A 24 -7.93 -4.06 -4.43
C VAL A 24 -9.26 -4.37 -5.10
N THR A 25 -9.18 -5.01 -6.25
CA THR A 25 -10.31 -5.62 -6.96
C THR A 25 -10.01 -7.09 -7.10
N VAL A 26 -10.96 -7.96 -6.84
CA VAL A 26 -10.78 -9.41 -6.98
C VAL A 26 -11.72 -9.93 -8.04
N LEU A 27 -11.16 -10.66 -9.01
CA LEU A 27 -11.90 -11.35 -10.07
C LEU A 27 -11.71 -12.85 -9.96
N ASP A 28 -12.67 -13.61 -10.44
CA ASP A 28 -12.45 -15.02 -10.70
C ASP A 28 -11.70 -15.21 -12.05
N ILE A 29 -11.32 -16.43 -12.37
CA ILE A 29 -10.59 -16.74 -13.61
C ILE A 29 -11.44 -16.54 -14.87
N SER A 30 -12.75 -16.43 -14.74
CA SER A 30 -13.68 -16.13 -15.84
C SER A 30 -13.89 -14.63 -16.04
N GLY A 31 -13.29 -13.80 -15.20
CA GLY A 31 -13.39 -12.35 -15.28
C GLY A 31 -14.58 -11.75 -14.52
N ASN A 32 -15.31 -12.55 -13.74
CA ASN A 32 -16.38 -12.01 -12.89
C ASN A 32 -15.83 -11.32 -11.66
N ILE A 33 -16.41 -10.19 -11.29
CA ILE A 33 -16.04 -9.45 -10.10
C ILE A 33 -16.52 -10.21 -8.86
N VAL A 34 -15.57 -10.66 -8.03
CA VAL A 34 -15.83 -11.30 -6.73
C VAL A 34 -15.84 -10.26 -5.63
N VAL A 35 -14.87 -9.35 -5.66
CA VAL A 35 -14.80 -8.18 -4.76
C VAL A 35 -14.64 -6.93 -5.62
N PRO A 36 -15.56 -5.97 -5.56
CA PRO A 36 -15.43 -4.73 -6.31
C PRO A 36 -14.24 -3.91 -5.79
N ARG A 37 -13.81 -2.92 -6.56
CA ARG A 37 -12.71 -2.02 -6.18
C ARG A 37 -12.93 -1.48 -4.78
N THR A 38 -12.07 -1.88 -3.85
CA THR A 38 -12.21 -1.58 -2.42
C THR A 38 -10.92 -0.94 -1.91
N GLN A 39 -11.06 0.14 -1.18
CA GLN A 39 -9.93 0.76 -0.52
C GLN A 39 -9.47 -0.13 0.64
N VAL A 40 -8.21 -0.57 0.59
CA VAL A 40 -7.62 -1.46 1.60
C VAL A 40 -6.55 -0.77 2.45
N GLY A 41 -6.20 0.44 2.13
CA GLY A 41 -5.25 1.22 2.92
C GLY A 41 -5.26 2.67 2.53
N ALA A 42 -5.07 3.53 3.51
CA ALA A 42 -4.80 4.95 3.31
C ALA A 42 -3.86 5.41 4.41
N ILE A 43 -2.79 6.08 4.02
CA ILE A 43 -1.86 6.71 4.93
C ILE A 43 -1.81 8.19 4.57
N ASN A 44 -2.23 9.02 5.49
CA ASN A 44 -2.39 10.46 5.27
C ASN A 44 -1.90 11.33 6.43
N ASP A 45 -1.21 10.74 7.40
CA ASP A 45 -0.62 11.44 8.55
C ASP A 45 0.87 11.19 8.62
N VAL A 46 1.64 12.17 8.15
CA VAL A 46 3.10 12.15 8.17
C VAL A 46 3.66 12.08 9.58
N ASN A 47 3.09 12.84 10.49
CA ASN A 47 3.64 12.90 11.83
C ASN A 47 3.56 11.54 12.51
N ALA A 48 2.45 10.85 12.36
CA ALA A 48 2.30 9.49 12.87
C ALA A 48 3.30 8.52 12.24
N LEU A 49 3.59 8.67 10.94
CA LEU A 49 4.60 7.85 10.25
C LEU A 49 6.02 8.13 10.73
N VAL A 50 6.32 9.39 10.98
CA VAL A 50 7.64 9.80 11.52
C VAL A 50 7.81 9.30 12.96
N GLU A 51 6.80 9.47 13.80
CA GLU A 51 6.83 8.98 15.19
C GLU A 51 6.96 7.45 15.27
N ALA A 52 6.34 6.73 14.34
CA ALA A 52 6.49 5.28 14.24
C ALA A 52 7.81 4.83 13.61
N GLY A 53 8.66 5.75 13.18
CA GLY A 53 9.93 5.44 12.53
C GLY A 53 9.79 4.86 11.11
N ILE A 54 8.65 5.06 10.48
CA ILE A 54 8.34 4.53 9.14
C ILE A 54 8.91 5.43 8.04
N CYS A 55 8.91 6.72 8.26
CA CYS A 55 9.57 7.66 7.36
C CYS A 55 10.34 8.73 8.15
N SER A 56 11.19 9.45 7.44
CA SER A 56 11.99 10.51 8.04
C SER A 56 11.24 11.85 7.96
N SER A 57 11.50 12.74 8.90
CA SER A 57 10.91 14.07 8.94
C SER A 57 11.29 14.95 7.75
N ASP A 58 12.43 14.69 7.12
CA ASP A 58 12.91 15.42 5.94
C ASP A 58 12.39 14.86 4.61
N SER A 59 11.67 13.76 4.63
CA SER A 59 11.12 13.12 3.44
C SER A 59 9.79 13.71 2.97
N ASN A 60 9.25 14.70 3.67
CA ASN A 60 7.90 15.21 3.48
C ASN A 60 6.81 14.13 3.56
N GLY A 61 7.13 13.03 4.25
CA GLY A 61 6.23 11.91 4.43
C GLY A 61 5.85 11.20 3.15
N TYR A 62 6.72 11.22 2.17
CA TYR A 62 6.45 10.56 0.90
C TYR A 62 6.38 9.05 1.10
N ILE A 63 5.26 8.48 0.70
CA ILE A 63 4.99 7.05 0.78
C ILE A 63 4.26 6.58 -0.47
N GLU A 64 4.70 5.47 -1.04
CA GLU A 64 4.12 4.87 -2.24
C GLU A 64 3.67 3.45 -1.96
N ALA A 65 2.47 3.12 -2.39
CA ALA A 65 1.98 1.75 -2.37
C ALA A 65 2.64 0.96 -3.52
N GLU A 66 3.31 -0.15 -3.20
CA GLU A 66 4.16 -0.87 -4.16
C GLU A 66 3.68 -2.28 -4.49
N GLY A 67 2.87 -2.90 -3.69
CA GLY A 67 2.36 -4.22 -3.99
C GLY A 67 1.56 -4.85 -2.88
N ILE A 68 0.98 -5.99 -3.22
CA ILE A 68 0.19 -6.77 -2.27
C ILE A 68 0.57 -8.25 -2.35
N LYS A 69 0.32 -8.95 -1.26
CA LYS A 69 0.38 -10.41 -1.21
C LYS A 69 -0.65 -10.96 -0.24
N MET A 70 -1.31 -12.03 -0.64
CA MET A 70 -2.13 -12.84 0.27
C MET A 70 -1.27 -13.94 0.88
N LYS A 71 -1.35 -14.10 2.19
CA LYS A 71 -0.69 -15.17 2.92
C LYS A 71 -1.54 -15.57 4.13
N HIS A 72 -1.85 -16.85 4.25
CA HIS A 72 -2.68 -17.37 5.35
C HIS A 72 -3.99 -16.58 5.53
N ASP A 73 -4.69 -16.31 4.43
CA ASP A 73 -5.95 -15.55 4.37
C ASP A 73 -5.83 -14.08 4.87
N ARG A 74 -4.61 -13.55 4.92
CA ARG A 74 -4.33 -12.16 5.29
C ARG A 74 -3.76 -11.40 4.11
N LEU A 75 -4.21 -10.17 3.94
CA LEU A 75 -3.66 -9.25 2.96
C LEU A 75 -2.49 -8.48 3.56
N TYR A 76 -1.36 -8.54 2.87
CA TYR A 76 -0.16 -7.75 3.19
C TYR A 76 0.03 -6.71 2.11
N ILE A 77 0.26 -5.48 2.51
CA ILE A 77 0.45 -4.33 1.61
C ILE A 77 1.86 -3.78 1.83
N GLY A 78 2.61 -3.71 0.75
CA GLY A 78 3.95 -3.15 0.75
C GLY A 78 3.95 -1.67 0.38
N PHE A 79 4.72 -0.87 1.10
CA PHE A 79 4.93 0.54 0.81
C PHE A 79 6.42 0.85 0.75
N ALA A 80 6.81 1.67 -0.22
CA ALA A 80 8.09 2.33 -0.21
C ALA A 80 7.96 3.66 0.53
N THR A 81 8.87 3.91 1.46
CA THR A 81 8.93 5.17 2.19
C THR A 81 10.28 5.83 2.00
N HIS A 82 10.32 7.14 2.12
CA HIS A 82 11.55 7.90 1.97
C HIS A 82 12.19 8.14 3.32
N GLY A 83 13.42 7.65 3.46
CA GLY A 83 14.31 7.95 4.58
C GLY A 83 15.11 9.22 4.34
N PRO A 84 16.10 9.51 5.23
CA PRO A 84 16.95 10.68 5.11
C PRO A 84 17.70 10.74 3.77
N GLY A 85 17.71 11.91 3.15
CA GLY A 85 18.37 12.14 1.86
C GLY A 85 17.75 11.30 0.75
N ALA A 86 18.56 10.50 0.05
CA ALA A 86 18.10 9.63 -1.06
C ALA A 86 17.74 8.21 -0.60
N LYS A 87 17.73 7.93 0.68
CA LYS A 87 17.42 6.59 1.19
C LYS A 87 15.95 6.25 1.01
N ARG A 88 15.69 4.98 0.69
CA ARG A 88 14.35 4.43 0.60
C ARG A 88 14.22 3.23 1.52
N TRP A 89 13.07 3.12 2.16
CA TRP A 89 12.75 2.02 3.05
C TRP A 89 11.53 1.26 2.50
N ALA A 90 11.52 -0.03 2.73
CA ALA A 90 10.37 -0.87 2.43
C ALA A 90 9.65 -1.24 3.73
N ASN A 91 8.35 -1.07 3.74
CA ASN A 91 7.51 -1.39 4.88
C ASN A 91 6.36 -2.28 4.42
N VAL A 92 6.00 -3.25 5.25
CA VAL A 92 4.89 -4.15 4.97
C VAL A 92 3.86 -4.05 6.09
N PHE A 93 2.62 -3.82 5.70
CA PHE A 93 1.51 -3.71 6.62
C PHE A 93 0.55 -4.88 6.41
N ARG A 94 0.03 -5.41 7.49
CA ARG A 94 -1.04 -6.40 7.44
C ARG A 94 -2.39 -5.67 7.52
N TYR A 95 -3.20 -5.95 6.56
CA TYR A 95 -4.58 -5.46 6.53
C TYR A 95 -5.50 -6.29 7.41
#